data_40fe841420ee06033cdaf12bc9a0a746
#
_entry.id   40fe841420ee06033cdaf12bc9a0a746
#
_cell.length_a   1.000
_cell.length_b   1.000
_cell.length_c   1.000
_cell.angle_alpha   90.00
_cell.angle_beta   90.00
_cell.angle_gamma   90.00
#
_symmetry.space_group_name_H-M   'P 1'
#
loop_
_entity.id
_entity.type
_entity.pdbx_description
1 polymer ?
#
loop_
_entity_poly.entity_id
_entity_poly.type
_entity_poly.pdbx_seq_one_letter_code
_entity_poly.pdbx_strand_id
1 'polypeptide(L)'
;MKSYVFPGNIEDSILQIGGKPFPYMRTAQFSELVKDSERMLLHLINCPEGRVIFYTASGTGAMDAVVANYVSQCEKAFILVGGSFGHRWKNLCDYYHCPNEIFEVPFARDIDYVQLEERVRASRPDVFLCQHHETSTGQLYDMEKISAICKKYEVSLVVDAISSFLSDTLDMSGWGIDICITSSQKGLNIAPGLSFLFLSPRVLQTVFSHKSYYFDFEENLKNLERGQTPYSPATTLFLQLHARLQSDMKIGVDNIIASVRAKALYFRELCKQNNWEVPAEVPSNCITGFFVRRNGDILFKELLKQEIFIMPGGTPNYFRVS
;
A
#
# COMPACT_ATOMS: atom_id res chain seq x y z
N MET A 1 -20.36 2.79 -17.18
CA MET A 1 -18.97 3.22 -16.84
C MET A 1 -18.11 1.99 -16.60
N LYS A 2 -16.92 1.88 -17.21
CA LYS A 2 -15.92 0.83 -16.98
C LYS A 2 -14.68 1.48 -16.38
N SER A 3 -14.34 1.12 -15.15
CA SER A 3 -13.23 1.72 -14.42
C SER A 3 -12.05 0.76 -14.35
N TYR A 4 -10.93 1.15 -14.94
CA TYR A 4 -9.62 0.48 -14.86
C TYR A 4 -8.63 1.36 -14.08
N VAL A 5 -9.13 2.03 -13.05
CA VAL A 5 -8.43 2.89 -12.10
C VAL A 5 -8.80 2.48 -10.67
N PHE A 6 -8.19 3.10 -9.66
CA PHE A 6 -8.52 2.81 -8.26
C PHE A 6 -9.56 3.79 -7.67
N PRO A 7 -10.57 3.29 -6.97
CA PRO A 7 -10.99 1.88 -6.94
C PRO A 7 -11.49 1.45 -8.31
N GLY A 8 -11.47 0.14 -8.57
CA GLY A 8 -12.15 -0.45 -9.72
C GLY A 8 -13.68 -0.39 -9.59
N ASN A 9 -14.38 -1.27 -10.28
CA ASN A 9 -15.82 -1.42 -10.06
C ASN A 9 -16.04 -2.12 -8.71
N ILE A 10 -16.55 -1.37 -7.73
CA ILE A 10 -16.89 -1.91 -6.40
C ILE A 10 -18.15 -2.76 -6.54
N GLU A 11 -18.18 -3.92 -5.90
CA GLU A 11 -19.33 -4.83 -5.93
C GLU A 11 -20.58 -4.16 -5.33
N ASP A 12 -21.74 -4.37 -5.97
CA ASP A 12 -23.02 -3.79 -5.53
C ASP A 12 -23.38 -4.18 -4.09
N SER A 13 -23.04 -5.40 -3.68
CA SER A 13 -23.22 -5.90 -2.31
C SER A 13 -22.49 -5.04 -1.27
N ILE A 14 -21.31 -4.55 -1.61
CA ILE A 14 -20.50 -3.64 -0.77
C ILE A 14 -21.04 -2.21 -0.82
N LEU A 15 -21.42 -1.72 -2.03
CA LEU A 15 -21.99 -0.37 -2.19
C LEU A 15 -23.28 -0.21 -1.40
N GLN A 16 -24.16 -1.21 -1.41
CA GLN A 16 -25.45 -1.22 -0.71
C GLN A 16 -25.32 -1.09 0.82
N ILE A 17 -24.18 -1.49 1.38
CA ILE A 17 -23.89 -1.31 2.83
C ILE A 17 -23.90 0.19 3.17
N GLY A 18 -23.36 1.04 2.28
CA GLY A 18 -23.29 2.47 2.48
C GLY A 18 -24.65 3.19 2.54
N GLY A 19 -25.70 2.56 1.99
CA GLY A 19 -27.08 3.09 2.04
C GLY A 19 -27.90 2.65 3.26
N LYS A 20 -27.33 1.84 4.16
CA LYS A 20 -28.04 1.33 5.36
C LYS A 20 -27.69 2.16 6.61
N PRO A 21 -28.59 2.20 7.61
CA PRO A 21 -28.25 2.76 8.93
C PRO A 21 -27.00 2.07 9.50
N PHE A 22 -26.12 2.85 10.10
CA PHE A 22 -24.90 2.35 10.73
C PHE A 22 -24.98 2.40 12.25
N PRO A 23 -24.33 1.47 12.98
CA PRO A 23 -24.32 1.45 14.43
C PRO A 23 -23.53 2.64 14.99
N TYR A 24 -23.83 3.00 16.22
CA TYR A 24 -22.99 3.96 16.95
C TYR A 24 -21.61 3.33 17.24
N MET A 25 -20.55 4.03 16.91
CA MET A 25 -19.15 3.55 16.92
C MET A 25 -18.59 3.19 18.31
N ARG A 26 -19.35 3.46 19.41
CA ARG A 26 -18.94 3.12 20.79
C ARG A 26 -19.72 1.93 21.36
N THR A 27 -20.46 1.20 20.52
CA THR A 27 -21.17 -0.02 20.94
C THR A 27 -20.23 -1.22 20.96
N ALA A 28 -20.54 -2.20 21.81
CA ALA A 28 -19.80 -3.47 21.85
C ALA A 28 -19.81 -4.17 20.48
N GLN A 29 -20.94 -4.12 19.76
CA GLN A 29 -21.07 -4.71 18.43
C GLN A 29 -20.06 -4.09 17.44
N PHE A 30 -19.90 -2.76 17.43
CA PHE A 30 -18.93 -2.12 16.56
C PHE A 30 -17.49 -2.43 17.00
N SER A 31 -17.23 -2.50 18.31
CA SER A 31 -15.92 -2.90 18.84
C SER A 31 -15.50 -4.30 18.38
N GLU A 32 -16.43 -5.28 18.43
CA GLU A 32 -16.14 -6.62 17.92
C GLU A 32 -15.90 -6.65 16.41
N LEU A 33 -16.63 -5.85 15.63
CA LEU A 33 -16.40 -5.68 14.20
C LEU A 33 -14.98 -5.15 13.89
N VAL A 34 -14.50 -4.18 14.66
CA VAL A 34 -13.14 -3.65 14.51
C VAL A 34 -12.08 -4.70 14.83
N LYS A 35 -12.23 -5.42 15.95
CA LYS A 35 -11.33 -6.49 16.36
C LYS A 35 -11.30 -7.65 15.35
N ASP A 36 -12.46 -8.01 14.81
CA ASP A 36 -12.56 -9.05 13.79
C ASP A 36 -11.89 -8.61 12.48
N SER A 37 -12.08 -7.35 12.09
CA SER A 37 -11.38 -6.77 10.93
C SER A 37 -9.86 -6.75 11.12
N GLU A 38 -9.37 -6.43 12.33
CA GLU A 38 -7.95 -6.49 12.66
C GLU A 38 -7.40 -7.90 12.47
N ARG A 39 -8.07 -8.93 13.04
CA ARG A 39 -7.64 -10.32 12.90
C ARG A 39 -7.57 -10.79 11.45
N MET A 40 -8.60 -10.47 10.65
CA MET A 40 -8.63 -10.83 9.24
C MET A 40 -7.51 -10.13 8.46
N LEU A 41 -7.26 -8.86 8.68
CA LEU A 41 -6.17 -8.12 8.03
C LEU A 41 -4.80 -8.71 8.39
N LEU A 42 -4.55 -9.01 9.66
CA LEU A 42 -3.30 -9.63 10.13
C LEU A 42 -3.08 -11.02 9.52
N HIS A 43 -4.16 -11.79 9.36
CA HIS A 43 -4.09 -13.07 8.65
C HIS A 43 -3.71 -12.90 7.18
N LEU A 44 -4.34 -11.95 6.47
CA LEU A 44 -4.09 -11.71 5.04
C LEU A 44 -2.66 -11.24 4.73
N ILE A 45 -1.96 -10.62 5.69
CA ILE A 45 -0.58 -10.14 5.54
C ILE A 45 0.47 -11.09 6.17
N ASN A 46 0.01 -12.20 6.73
CA ASN A 46 0.84 -13.14 7.49
C ASN A 46 1.60 -12.47 8.66
N CYS A 47 0.85 -11.78 9.56
CA CYS A 47 1.42 -11.19 10.78
C CYS A 47 0.47 -11.36 11.99
N PRO A 48 0.15 -12.61 12.42
CA PRO A 48 -0.91 -12.86 13.40
C PRO A 48 -0.65 -12.24 14.78
N GLU A 49 0.60 -12.06 15.16
CA GLU A 49 1.03 -11.48 16.45
C GLU A 49 1.19 -9.96 16.40
N GLY A 50 0.93 -9.33 15.25
CA GLY A 50 1.02 -7.89 15.08
C GLY A 50 -0.23 -7.14 15.54
N ARG A 51 -0.29 -5.84 15.23
CA ARG A 51 -1.46 -4.97 15.44
C ARG A 51 -1.76 -4.16 14.18
N VAL A 52 -3.01 -3.74 14.04
CA VAL A 52 -3.43 -2.87 12.92
C VAL A 52 -4.03 -1.58 13.44
N ILE A 53 -3.37 -0.46 13.18
CA ILE A 53 -3.96 0.86 13.40
C ILE A 53 -4.82 1.24 12.19
N PHE A 54 -6.03 1.73 12.45
CA PHE A 54 -7.00 2.17 11.45
C PHE A 54 -7.10 3.69 11.45
N TYR A 55 -6.77 4.31 10.32
CA TYR A 55 -6.95 5.75 10.15
C TYR A 55 -8.08 6.08 9.16
N THR A 56 -8.91 7.05 9.52
CA THR A 56 -9.79 7.72 8.55
C THR A 56 -8.96 8.70 7.74
N ALA A 57 -8.23 8.15 6.76
CA ALA A 57 -7.25 8.88 5.96
C ALA A 57 -6.95 8.16 4.64
N SER A 58 -6.25 8.84 3.74
CA SER A 58 -5.63 8.21 2.57
C SER A 58 -4.38 7.41 2.98
N GLY A 59 -3.84 6.56 2.07
CA GLY A 59 -2.57 5.90 2.28
C GLY A 59 -1.40 6.87 2.59
N THR A 60 -1.44 8.08 2.04
CA THR A 60 -0.46 9.14 2.38
C THR A 60 -0.55 9.53 3.86
N GLY A 61 -1.75 9.53 4.45
CA GLY A 61 -1.91 9.75 5.90
C GLY A 61 -1.25 8.65 6.74
N ALA A 62 -1.27 7.39 6.27
CA ALA A 62 -0.52 6.31 6.94
C ALA A 62 1.00 6.50 6.79
N MET A 63 1.50 6.92 5.62
CA MET A 63 2.91 7.29 5.45
C MET A 63 3.33 8.41 6.39
N ASP A 64 2.51 9.46 6.48
CA ASP A 64 2.71 10.60 7.38
C ASP A 64 2.77 10.14 8.85
N ALA A 65 1.83 9.29 9.26
CA ALA A 65 1.80 8.70 10.59
C ALA A 65 3.08 7.92 10.92
N VAL A 66 3.61 7.13 9.98
CA VAL A 66 4.88 6.39 10.14
C VAL A 66 6.04 7.35 10.36
N VAL A 67 6.15 8.38 9.53
CA VAL A 67 7.26 9.33 9.67
C VAL A 67 7.15 10.11 10.98
N ALA A 68 5.96 10.58 11.35
CA ALA A 68 5.73 11.34 12.56
C ALA A 68 6.00 10.55 13.86
N ASN A 69 5.70 9.24 13.89
CA ASN A 69 5.79 8.44 15.12
C ASN A 69 7.02 7.55 15.20
N TYR A 70 7.54 7.07 14.06
CA TYR A 70 8.62 6.09 14.03
C TYR A 70 9.91 6.63 13.42
N VAL A 71 9.87 7.14 12.19
CA VAL A 71 11.08 7.59 11.49
C VAL A 71 11.69 8.82 12.15
N SER A 72 10.88 9.70 12.70
CA SER A 72 11.33 10.97 13.28
C SER A 72 12.16 10.87 14.58
N GLN A 73 12.33 9.66 15.10
CA GLN A 73 13.23 9.34 16.21
C GLN A 73 14.49 8.58 15.77
N CYS A 74 14.56 8.18 14.51
CA CYS A 74 15.71 7.52 13.92
C CYS A 74 16.82 8.54 13.63
N GLU A 75 18.08 8.12 13.73
CA GLU A 75 19.23 8.96 13.38
C GLU A 75 19.29 9.16 11.86
N LYS A 76 18.96 8.13 11.08
CA LYS A 76 18.98 8.18 9.61
C LYS A 76 17.99 7.22 8.98
N ALA A 77 17.22 7.71 8.01
CA ALA A 77 16.41 6.92 7.11
C ALA A 77 17.13 6.68 5.77
N PHE A 78 16.93 5.49 5.18
CA PHE A 78 17.36 5.18 3.83
C PHE A 78 16.11 4.91 2.97
N ILE A 79 15.99 5.57 1.82
CA ILE A 79 14.74 5.63 1.07
C ILE A 79 14.95 5.12 -0.35
N LEU A 80 14.20 4.08 -0.74
CA LEU A 80 14.11 3.64 -2.13
C LEU A 80 13.22 4.60 -2.93
N VAL A 81 13.77 5.17 -3.99
CA VAL A 81 13.06 6.12 -4.87
C VAL A 81 13.05 5.57 -6.30
N GLY A 82 11.97 4.86 -6.66
CA GLY A 82 11.75 4.34 -8.02
C GLY A 82 10.66 5.09 -8.78
N GLY A 83 10.07 6.11 -8.16
CA GLY A 83 9.01 6.93 -8.75
C GLY A 83 8.32 7.82 -7.74
N SER A 84 7.08 8.20 -8.04
CA SER A 84 6.32 9.20 -7.27
C SER A 84 6.09 8.83 -5.80
N PHE A 85 5.97 7.54 -5.50
CA PHE A 85 5.69 7.10 -4.12
C PHE A 85 6.97 6.97 -3.30
N GLY A 86 8.10 6.63 -3.91
CA GLY A 86 9.41 6.77 -3.28
C GLY A 86 9.74 8.23 -2.95
N HIS A 87 9.50 9.16 -3.87
CA HIS A 87 9.63 10.59 -3.61
C HIS A 87 8.71 11.09 -2.48
N ARG A 88 7.54 10.46 -2.29
CA ARG A 88 6.63 10.82 -1.19
C ARG A 88 7.24 10.52 0.18
N TRP A 89 7.90 9.37 0.34
CA TRP A 89 8.67 9.07 1.55
C TRP A 89 9.73 10.14 1.83
N LYS A 90 10.51 10.50 0.80
CA LYS A 90 11.52 11.56 0.91
C LYS A 90 10.91 12.88 1.35
N ASN A 91 9.84 13.32 0.69
CA ASN A 91 9.18 14.58 1.02
C ASN A 91 8.64 14.62 2.46
N LEU A 92 8.12 13.49 2.97
CA LEU A 92 7.66 13.38 4.35
C LEU A 92 8.85 13.44 5.33
N CYS A 93 9.94 12.72 5.04
CA CYS A 93 11.16 12.81 5.86
C CYS A 93 11.71 14.24 5.89
N ASP A 94 11.75 14.93 4.76
CA ASP A 94 12.19 16.34 4.69
C ASP A 94 11.25 17.26 5.50
N TYR A 95 9.92 17.05 5.40
CA TYR A 95 8.92 17.82 6.14
C TYR A 95 9.09 17.70 7.67
N TYR A 96 9.37 16.49 8.15
CA TYR A 96 9.61 16.22 9.57
C TYR A 96 11.07 16.43 9.99
N HIS A 97 11.93 16.92 9.10
CA HIS A 97 13.36 17.12 9.31
C HIS A 97 14.10 15.84 9.76
N CYS A 98 13.67 14.68 9.24
CA CYS A 98 14.34 13.41 9.47
C CYS A 98 15.55 13.31 8.54
N PRO A 99 16.79 13.09 9.07
CA PRO A 99 17.96 12.85 8.23
C PRO A 99 17.71 11.65 7.31
N ASN A 100 17.95 11.83 6.01
CA ASN A 100 17.66 10.79 5.05
C ASN A 100 18.67 10.72 3.91
N GLU A 101 18.83 9.52 3.36
CA GLU A 101 19.61 9.23 2.16
C GLU A 101 18.72 8.50 1.18
N ILE A 102 18.82 8.81 -0.11
CA ILE A 102 18.02 8.18 -1.16
C ILE A 102 18.85 7.21 -1.99
N PHE A 103 18.19 6.15 -2.45
CA PHE A 103 18.65 5.24 -3.50
C PHE A 103 17.69 5.37 -4.68
N GLU A 104 18.12 6.06 -5.72
CA GLU A 104 17.31 6.28 -6.92
C GLU A 104 17.41 5.09 -7.87
N VAL A 105 16.25 4.65 -8.35
CA VAL A 105 16.12 3.63 -9.40
C VAL A 105 15.52 4.30 -10.64
N PRO A 106 16.10 4.09 -11.83
CA PRO A 106 15.55 4.67 -13.05
C PRO A 106 14.12 4.22 -13.32
N PHE A 107 13.37 5.00 -14.10
CA PHE A 107 11.97 4.76 -14.42
C PHE A 107 11.73 3.32 -14.89
N ALA A 108 10.85 2.61 -14.18
CA ALA A 108 10.42 1.24 -14.47
C ALA A 108 11.53 0.16 -14.50
N ARG A 109 12.69 0.43 -13.88
CA ARG A 109 13.78 -0.53 -13.74
C ARG A 109 13.72 -1.26 -12.42
N ASP A 110 14.31 -2.45 -12.39
CA ASP A 110 14.55 -3.16 -11.14
C ASP A 110 15.77 -2.59 -10.40
N ILE A 111 15.91 -2.96 -9.15
CA ILE A 111 17.00 -2.54 -8.27
C ILE A 111 18.28 -3.33 -8.64
N ASP A 112 19.41 -2.66 -8.70
CA ASP A 112 20.70 -3.31 -8.53
C ASP A 112 20.90 -3.64 -7.04
N TYR A 113 20.56 -4.86 -6.66
CA TYR A 113 20.59 -5.30 -5.26
C TYR A 113 22.00 -5.39 -4.69
N VAL A 114 23.03 -5.56 -5.51
CA VAL A 114 24.44 -5.51 -5.07
C VAL A 114 24.80 -4.09 -4.68
N GLN A 115 24.48 -3.12 -5.54
CA GLN A 115 24.72 -1.71 -5.27
C GLN A 115 23.87 -1.22 -4.08
N LEU A 116 22.63 -1.68 -3.97
CA LEU A 116 21.76 -1.36 -2.83
C LEU A 116 22.40 -1.83 -1.52
N GLU A 117 22.87 -3.07 -1.46
CA GLU A 117 23.53 -3.63 -0.27
C GLU A 117 24.79 -2.84 0.12
N GLU A 118 25.63 -2.49 -0.85
CA GLU A 118 26.82 -1.67 -0.62
C GLU A 118 26.48 -0.30 -0.03
N ARG A 119 25.43 0.33 -0.55
CA ARG A 119 24.95 1.64 -0.08
C ARG A 119 24.37 1.56 1.33
N VAL A 120 23.55 0.56 1.64
CA VAL A 120 22.98 0.33 2.98
C VAL A 120 24.11 0.08 3.98
N ARG A 121 25.09 -0.77 3.64
CA ARG A 121 26.27 -1.04 4.47
C ARG A 121 27.06 0.23 4.78
N ALA A 122 27.28 1.09 3.78
CA ALA A 122 28.04 2.34 3.95
C ALA A 122 27.26 3.39 4.74
N SER A 123 25.96 3.50 4.49
CA SER A 123 25.06 4.47 5.10
C SER A 123 24.74 4.16 6.56
N ARG A 124 24.63 2.87 6.92
CA ARG A 124 24.22 2.38 8.25
C ARG A 124 22.94 3.08 8.77
N PRO A 125 21.82 3.00 8.03
CA PRO A 125 20.60 3.64 8.47
C PRO A 125 19.91 2.83 9.56
N ASP A 126 19.07 3.48 10.38
CA ASP A 126 18.21 2.79 11.36
C ASP A 126 16.97 2.18 10.67
N VAL A 127 16.48 2.83 9.62
CA VAL A 127 15.25 2.45 8.94
C VAL A 127 15.38 2.56 7.42
N PHE A 128 14.85 1.54 6.74
CA PHE A 128 14.71 1.50 5.28
C PHE A 128 13.25 1.68 4.90
N LEU A 129 12.96 2.72 4.12
CA LEU A 129 11.63 3.04 3.61
C LEU A 129 11.54 2.68 2.14
N CYS A 130 10.59 1.84 1.77
CA CYS A 130 10.37 1.49 0.37
C CYS A 130 8.89 1.30 0.05
N GLN A 131 8.58 1.24 -1.22
CA GLN A 131 7.34 0.69 -1.75
C GLN A 131 7.62 -0.71 -2.30
N HIS A 132 6.71 -1.66 -2.02
CA HIS A 132 6.79 -2.99 -2.64
C HIS A 132 6.50 -2.89 -4.14
N HIS A 133 5.52 -2.05 -4.52
CA HIS A 133 5.14 -1.75 -5.89
C HIS A 133 5.14 -0.24 -6.12
N GLU A 134 5.93 0.23 -7.09
CA GLU A 134 5.90 1.63 -7.51
C GLU A 134 4.76 1.85 -8.52
N THR A 135 3.64 2.33 -8.00
CA THR A 135 2.39 2.52 -8.78
C THR A 135 2.55 3.45 -9.99
N SER A 136 3.50 4.39 -9.95
CA SER A 136 3.71 5.33 -11.04
C SER A 136 4.36 4.70 -12.28
N THR A 137 5.08 3.60 -12.10
CA THR A 137 5.81 2.89 -13.17
C THR A 137 5.27 1.49 -13.44
N GLY A 138 4.57 0.89 -12.49
CA GLY A 138 4.15 -0.52 -12.53
C GLY A 138 5.24 -1.51 -12.10
N GLN A 139 6.40 -1.03 -11.60
CA GLN A 139 7.53 -1.86 -11.19
C GLN A 139 7.28 -2.48 -9.81
N LEU A 140 7.47 -3.79 -9.70
CA LEU A 140 7.47 -4.55 -8.45
C LEU A 140 8.91 -4.82 -8.03
N TYR A 141 9.22 -4.62 -6.74
CA TYR A 141 10.54 -4.87 -6.18
C TYR A 141 10.59 -6.18 -5.40
N ASP A 142 11.74 -6.87 -5.45
CA ASP A 142 11.97 -8.13 -4.76
C ASP A 142 12.15 -7.90 -3.25
N MET A 143 11.07 -8.11 -2.50
CA MET A 143 11.08 -7.89 -1.06
C MET A 143 11.92 -8.92 -0.29
N GLU A 144 12.14 -10.11 -0.83
CA GLU A 144 13.02 -11.10 -0.19
C GLU A 144 14.46 -10.60 -0.18
N LYS A 145 14.93 -10.04 -1.27
CA LYS A 145 16.28 -9.45 -1.36
C LYS A 145 16.42 -8.21 -0.49
N ILE A 146 15.44 -7.30 -0.52
CA ILE A 146 15.45 -6.11 0.35
C ILE A 146 15.46 -6.53 1.83
N SER A 147 14.59 -7.46 2.21
CA SER A 147 14.51 -8.02 3.55
C SER A 147 15.84 -8.65 4.00
N ALA A 148 16.48 -9.46 3.13
CA ALA A 148 17.76 -10.08 3.43
C ALA A 148 18.85 -9.02 3.73
N ILE A 149 18.88 -7.94 2.95
CA ILE A 149 19.80 -6.81 3.19
C ILE A 149 19.49 -6.14 4.53
N CYS A 150 18.21 -5.79 4.79
CA CYS A 150 17.82 -5.15 6.05
C CYS A 150 18.14 -6.02 7.26
N LYS A 151 17.84 -7.32 7.21
CA LYS A 151 18.16 -8.26 8.30
C LYS A 151 19.66 -8.37 8.54
N LYS A 152 20.49 -8.42 7.49
CA LYS A 152 21.95 -8.54 7.58
C LYS A 152 22.59 -7.34 8.28
N TYR A 153 22.03 -6.16 8.14
CA TYR A 153 22.57 -4.92 8.70
C TYR A 153 21.72 -4.36 9.85
N GLU A 154 20.77 -5.16 10.37
CA GLU A 154 19.89 -4.80 11.49
C GLU A 154 19.07 -3.52 11.26
N VAL A 155 18.73 -3.24 10.01
CA VAL A 155 17.93 -2.08 9.60
C VAL A 155 16.45 -2.39 9.70
N SER A 156 15.67 -1.53 10.31
CA SER A 156 14.21 -1.65 10.34
C SER A 156 13.61 -1.47 8.94
N LEU A 157 12.67 -2.34 8.56
CA LEU A 157 12.06 -2.34 7.24
C LEU A 157 10.61 -1.83 7.28
N VAL A 158 10.36 -0.72 6.60
CA VAL A 158 9.03 -0.10 6.43
C VAL A 158 8.60 -0.20 4.97
N VAL A 159 7.44 -0.79 4.72
CA VAL A 159 6.97 -1.09 3.37
C VAL A 159 5.63 -0.43 3.08
N ASP A 160 5.59 0.39 2.04
CA ASP A 160 4.36 0.79 1.39
C ASP A 160 3.87 -0.35 0.48
N ALA A 161 2.86 -1.08 0.95
CA ALA A 161 2.16 -2.12 0.20
C ALA A 161 0.77 -1.65 -0.27
N ILE A 162 0.53 -0.33 -0.35
CA ILE A 162 -0.77 0.23 -0.68
C ILE A 162 -1.31 -0.37 -1.97
N SER A 163 -0.50 -0.52 -2.98
CA SER A 163 -0.94 -1.04 -4.28
C SER A 163 -0.61 -2.52 -4.53
N SER A 164 0.23 -3.15 -3.72
CA SER A 164 0.56 -4.58 -3.85
C SER A 164 -0.27 -5.50 -2.97
N PHE A 165 -0.83 -4.99 -1.86
CA PHE A 165 -1.66 -5.79 -0.95
C PHE A 165 -2.82 -6.46 -1.71
N LEU A 166 -3.00 -7.77 -1.55
CA LEU A 166 -3.97 -8.63 -2.26
C LEU A 166 -3.79 -8.72 -3.79
N SER A 167 -2.68 -8.18 -4.33
CA SER A 167 -2.40 -8.23 -5.76
C SER A 167 -1.11 -8.98 -6.07
N ASP A 168 -0.11 -8.80 -5.22
CA ASP A 168 1.18 -9.49 -5.28
C ASP A 168 1.41 -10.20 -3.93
N THR A 169 2.27 -11.20 -3.90
CA THR A 169 2.61 -11.93 -2.67
C THR A 169 3.18 -10.96 -1.64
N LEU A 170 2.69 -11.04 -0.41
CA LEU A 170 3.13 -10.20 0.69
C LEU A 170 3.18 -11.02 1.97
N ASP A 171 4.38 -11.22 2.53
CA ASP A 171 4.63 -12.00 3.74
C ASP A 171 5.34 -11.13 4.78
N MET A 172 4.57 -10.45 5.62
CA MET A 172 5.12 -9.51 6.59
C MET A 172 6.07 -10.18 7.59
N SER A 173 5.67 -11.31 8.15
CA SER A 173 6.49 -12.04 9.13
C SER A 173 7.71 -12.70 8.50
N GLY A 174 7.52 -13.40 7.38
CA GLY A 174 8.61 -14.12 6.69
C GLY A 174 9.69 -13.16 6.19
N TRP A 175 9.29 -12.01 5.68
CA TRP A 175 10.23 -10.98 5.25
C TRP A 175 10.75 -10.10 6.40
N GLY A 176 10.17 -10.19 7.61
CA GLY A 176 10.59 -9.38 8.75
C GLY A 176 10.32 -7.90 8.55
N ILE A 177 9.20 -7.57 7.93
CA ILE A 177 8.75 -6.20 7.78
C ILE A 177 8.28 -5.69 9.15
N ASP A 178 8.78 -4.53 9.55
CA ASP A 178 8.46 -3.92 10.83
C ASP A 178 7.15 -3.15 10.80
N ILE A 179 6.98 -2.35 9.76
CA ILE A 179 5.78 -1.56 9.52
C ILE A 179 5.37 -1.75 8.07
N CYS A 180 4.11 -2.11 7.84
CA CYS A 180 3.53 -2.18 6.52
C CYS A 180 2.30 -1.28 6.44
N ILE A 181 2.07 -0.64 5.30
CA ILE A 181 0.89 0.23 5.11
C ILE A 181 0.09 -0.18 3.88
N THR A 182 -1.25 -0.05 3.99
CA THR A 182 -2.16 -0.19 2.84
C THR A 182 -3.36 0.74 2.96
N SER A 183 -4.27 0.72 1.99
CA SER A 183 -5.47 1.58 1.98
C SER A 183 -6.67 0.92 1.30
N SER A 184 -7.85 1.41 1.66
CA SER A 184 -9.15 0.80 1.33
C SER A 184 -9.46 0.70 -0.16
N GLN A 185 -9.07 1.68 -0.97
CA GLN A 185 -9.43 1.79 -2.38
C GLN A 185 -8.53 1.02 -3.35
N LYS A 186 -7.62 0.18 -2.85
CA LYS A 186 -6.67 -0.61 -3.66
C LYS A 186 -7.10 -2.08 -3.71
N GLY A 187 -6.29 -3.01 -3.26
CA GLY A 187 -6.61 -4.44 -3.30
C GLY A 187 -7.91 -4.83 -2.60
N LEU A 188 -8.30 -4.11 -1.54
CA LEU A 188 -9.59 -4.31 -0.86
C LEU A 188 -10.80 -3.87 -1.70
N ASN A 189 -10.60 -3.05 -2.72
CA ASN A 189 -11.65 -2.58 -3.64
C ASN A 189 -12.93 -2.09 -2.96
N ILE A 190 -12.78 -1.26 -1.92
CA ILE A 190 -13.87 -0.48 -1.31
C ILE A 190 -13.59 1.01 -1.50
N ALA A 191 -14.53 1.89 -1.13
CA ALA A 191 -14.36 3.32 -1.31
C ALA A 191 -13.12 3.86 -0.56
N PRO A 192 -12.44 4.91 -1.09
CA PRO A 192 -11.33 5.55 -0.41
C PRO A 192 -11.78 6.20 0.90
N GLY A 193 -10.90 6.24 1.91
CA GLY A 193 -11.16 6.91 3.19
C GLY A 193 -10.64 6.17 4.42
N LEU A 194 -10.14 4.93 4.26
CA LEU A 194 -9.42 4.23 5.32
C LEU A 194 -8.00 3.91 4.86
N SER A 195 -7.05 4.00 5.79
CA SER A 195 -5.73 3.44 5.66
C SER A 195 -5.37 2.59 6.87
N PHE A 196 -4.52 1.60 6.66
CA PHE A 196 -4.18 0.57 7.62
C PHE A 196 -2.68 0.56 7.82
N LEU A 197 -2.27 0.57 9.07
CA LEU A 197 -0.89 0.50 9.48
C LEU A 197 -0.69 -0.79 10.27
N PHE A 198 0.08 -1.70 9.72
CA PHE A 198 0.44 -2.96 10.36
C PHE A 198 1.75 -2.78 11.11
N LEU A 199 1.75 -3.14 12.39
CA LEU A 199 2.92 -3.08 13.27
C LEU A 199 3.33 -4.49 13.66
N SER A 200 4.59 -4.84 13.43
CA SER A 200 5.15 -6.13 13.87
C SER A 200 5.30 -6.19 15.39
N PRO A 201 5.39 -7.39 16.00
CA PRO A 201 5.68 -7.53 17.43
C PRO A 201 6.96 -6.81 17.87
N ARG A 202 7.96 -6.71 16.99
CA ARG A 202 9.23 -6.01 17.26
C ARG A 202 9.01 -4.51 17.46
N VAL A 203 8.25 -3.89 16.57
CA VAL A 203 7.95 -2.44 16.64
C VAL A 203 7.07 -2.10 17.83
N LEU A 204 6.15 -2.98 18.23
CA LEU A 204 5.30 -2.77 19.40
C LEU A 204 6.07 -2.68 20.74
N GLN A 205 7.34 -3.08 20.75
CA GLN A 205 8.22 -2.96 21.92
C GLN A 205 9.06 -1.68 21.90
N THR A 206 8.96 -0.86 20.86
CA THR A 206 9.69 0.41 20.75
C THR A 206 8.90 1.56 21.36
N VAL A 207 9.60 2.61 21.78
CA VAL A 207 8.99 3.89 22.14
C VAL A 207 8.65 4.63 20.86
N PHE A 208 7.52 5.32 20.80
CA PHE A 208 7.13 6.13 19.65
C PHE A 208 7.33 7.62 19.92
N SER A 209 7.58 8.36 18.86
CA SER A 209 7.58 9.82 18.90
C SER A 209 6.13 10.34 18.76
N HIS A 210 5.78 11.38 19.51
CA HIS A 210 4.42 11.97 19.52
C HIS A 210 4.37 13.26 18.68
N LYS A 211 4.88 13.24 17.42
CA LYS A 211 4.90 14.45 16.57
C LYS A 211 3.59 14.72 15.85
N SER A 212 2.59 13.84 15.98
CA SER A 212 1.26 14.06 15.43
C SER A 212 0.20 13.73 16.46
N TYR A 213 -0.70 14.69 16.74
CA TYR A 213 -1.82 14.47 17.65
C TYR A 213 -2.85 13.51 17.09
N TYR A 214 -3.22 13.66 15.80
CA TYR A 214 -4.25 12.82 15.17
C TYR A 214 -3.75 11.42 14.84
N PHE A 215 -2.50 11.31 14.40
CA PHE A 215 -1.88 10.05 13.97
C PHE A 215 -1.01 9.39 15.05
N ASP A 216 -1.22 9.72 16.31
CA ASP A 216 -0.46 9.15 17.43
C ASP A 216 -0.65 7.64 17.54
N PHE A 217 0.46 6.87 17.51
CA PHE A 217 0.42 5.40 17.54
C PHE A 217 -0.07 4.88 18.89
N GLU A 218 0.44 5.42 19.99
CA GLU A 218 0.12 4.94 21.33
C GLU A 218 -1.36 5.17 21.67
N GLU A 219 -1.90 6.35 21.34
CA GLU A 219 -3.31 6.64 21.56
C GLU A 219 -4.22 5.73 20.72
N ASN A 220 -3.81 5.41 19.46
CA ASN A 220 -4.54 4.47 18.62
C ASN A 220 -4.49 3.05 19.17
N LEU A 221 -3.30 2.54 19.54
CA LEU A 221 -3.12 1.20 20.09
C LEU A 221 -3.89 1.01 21.39
N LYS A 222 -3.84 1.98 22.31
CA LYS A 222 -4.61 1.98 23.56
C LYS A 222 -6.13 1.87 23.32
N ASN A 223 -6.67 2.61 22.36
CA ASN A 223 -8.09 2.54 22.04
C ASN A 223 -8.45 1.22 21.34
N LEU A 224 -7.54 0.67 20.56
CA LEU A 224 -7.71 -0.58 19.83
C LEU A 224 -7.84 -1.80 20.77
N GLU A 225 -7.32 -1.77 22.01
CA GLU A 225 -7.54 -2.81 23.01
C GLU A 225 -9.02 -3.08 23.26
N ARG A 226 -9.84 -2.04 23.23
CA ARG A 226 -11.29 -2.14 23.33
C ARG A 226 -12.01 -2.20 21.99
N GLY A 227 -11.29 -2.33 20.86
CA GLY A 227 -11.86 -2.37 19.51
C GLY A 227 -12.41 -1.01 19.05
N GLN A 228 -11.76 0.08 19.39
CA GLN A 228 -12.21 1.43 19.05
C GLN A 228 -11.04 2.27 18.50
N THR A 229 -11.39 3.34 17.81
CA THR A 229 -10.47 4.40 17.41
C THR A 229 -10.56 5.58 18.40
N PRO A 230 -9.48 6.38 18.57
CA PRO A 230 -9.52 7.55 19.48
C PRO A 230 -10.61 8.55 19.08
N TYR A 231 -10.69 8.83 17.79
CA TYR A 231 -11.61 9.79 17.20
C TYR A 231 -12.70 9.09 16.38
N SER A 232 -13.70 9.83 15.91
CA SER A 232 -14.82 9.30 15.13
C SER A 232 -14.30 8.67 13.82
N PRO A 233 -14.51 7.37 13.59
CA PRO A 233 -14.07 6.71 12.38
C PRO A 233 -15.08 6.89 11.24
N ALA A 234 -14.66 6.60 10.03
CA ALA A 234 -15.54 6.45 8.88
C ALA A 234 -16.37 5.16 9.01
N THR A 235 -17.41 5.18 9.87
CA THR A 235 -18.16 4.01 10.32
C THR A 235 -18.70 3.16 9.17
N THR A 236 -19.28 3.79 8.16
CA THR A 236 -19.78 3.10 6.96
C THR A 236 -18.69 2.34 6.22
N LEU A 237 -17.48 2.93 6.11
CA LEU A 237 -16.35 2.26 5.47
C LEU A 237 -15.85 1.07 6.29
N PHE A 238 -15.93 1.12 7.62
CA PHE A 238 -15.63 -0.05 8.46
C PHE A 238 -16.61 -1.20 8.23
N LEU A 239 -17.90 -0.92 8.03
CA LEU A 239 -18.89 -1.95 7.67
C LEU A 239 -18.58 -2.57 6.29
N GLN A 240 -18.22 -1.74 5.32
CA GLN A 240 -17.81 -2.21 3.99
C GLN A 240 -16.51 -3.03 4.06
N LEU A 241 -15.52 -2.55 4.83
CA LEU A 241 -14.27 -3.26 5.09
C LEU A 241 -14.52 -4.65 5.66
N HIS A 242 -15.30 -4.73 6.73
CA HIS A 242 -15.57 -5.99 7.40
C HIS A 242 -16.26 -7.00 6.45
N ALA A 243 -17.28 -6.56 5.70
CA ALA A 243 -17.94 -7.41 4.72
C ALA A 243 -16.98 -7.87 3.60
N ARG A 244 -16.10 -6.98 3.13
CA ARG A 244 -15.09 -7.30 2.13
C ARG A 244 -14.09 -8.32 2.67
N LEU A 245 -13.56 -8.12 3.87
CA LEU A 245 -12.64 -9.05 4.51
C LEU A 245 -13.24 -10.44 4.70
N GLN A 246 -14.52 -10.53 5.11
CA GLN A 246 -15.23 -11.81 5.19
C GLN A 246 -15.30 -12.54 3.83
N SER A 247 -15.48 -11.79 2.74
CA SER A 247 -15.44 -12.35 1.39
C SER A 247 -14.03 -12.82 1.02
N ASP A 248 -13.01 -11.99 1.27
CA ASP A 248 -11.63 -12.28 0.94
C ASP A 248 -11.10 -13.49 1.71
N MET A 249 -11.47 -13.64 3.00
CA MET A 249 -11.15 -14.82 3.81
C MET A 249 -11.74 -16.11 3.24
N LYS A 250 -12.95 -16.06 2.66
CA LYS A 250 -13.57 -17.23 2.01
C LYS A 250 -12.89 -17.61 0.70
N ILE A 251 -12.44 -16.62 -0.07
CA ILE A 251 -11.75 -16.84 -1.34
C ILE A 251 -10.33 -17.35 -1.09
N GLY A 252 -9.65 -16.81 -0.09
CA GLY A 252 -8.25 -17.06 0.23
C GLY A 252 -7.29 -16.18 -0.58
N VAL A 253 -6.22 -15.73 0.08
CA VAL A 253 -5.26 -14.77 -0.48
C VAL A 253 -4.61 -15.25 -1.77
N ASP A 254 -4.22 -16.53 -1.84
CA ASP A 254 -3.58 -17.10 -3.03
C ASP A 254 -4.51 -17.09 -4.25
N ASN A 255 -5.79 -17.40 -4.06
CA ASN A 255 -6.79 -17.39 -5.12
C ASN A 255 -7.08 -15.96 -5.61
N ILE A 256 -7.10 -14.99 -4.69
CA ILE A 256 -7.24 -13.56 -5.04
C ILE A 256 -6.05 -13.14 -5.91
N ILE A 257 -4.83 -13.37 -5.46
CA ILE A 257 -3.60 -13.02 -6.19
C ILE A 257 -3.56 -13.73 -7.55
N ALA A 258 -3.88 -15.02 -7.60
CA ALA A 258 -3.93 -15.76 -8.86
C ALA A 258 -4.93 -15.16 -9.87
N SER A 259 -6.11 -14.74 -9.39
CA SER A 259 -7.13 -14.08 -10.21
C SER A 259 -6.65 -12.73 -10.75
N VAL A 260 -6.03 -11.90 -9.89
CA VAL A 260 -5.47 -10.60 -10.29
C VAL A 260 -4.34 -10.80 -11.31
N ARG A 261 -3.43 -11.74 -11.05
CA ARG A 261 -2.32 -12.10 -11.95
C ARG A 261 -2.81 -12.53 -13.33
N ALA A 262 -3.86 -13.36 -13.39
CA ALA A 262 -4.42 -13.83 -14.67
C ALA A 262 -4.92 -12.65 -15.53
N LYS A 263 -5.60 -11.68 -14.91
CA LYS A 263 -6.08 -10.46 -15.59
C LYS A 263 -4.92 -9.59 -16.07
N ALA A 264 -3.91 -9.39 -15.22
CA ALA A 264 -2.73 -8.61 -15.58
C ALA A 264 -1.95 -9.24 -16.75
N LEU A 265 -1.76 -10.55 -16.74
CA LEU A 265 -1.10 -11.29 -17.83
C LEU A 265 -1.90 -11.20 -19.13
N TYR A 266 -3.23 -11.34 -19.06
CA TYR A 266 -4.11 -11.17 -20.23
C TYR A 266 -3.96 -9.78 -20.84
N PHE A 267 -3.99 -8.72 -20.03
CA PHE A 267 -3.82 -7.35 -20.53
C PHE A 267 -2.44 -7.11 -21.14
N ARG A 268 -1.36 -7.63 -20.52
CA ARG A 268 0.01 -7.54 -21.06
C ARG A 268 0.14 -8.26 -22.39
N GLU A 269 -0.54 -9.38 -22.58
CA GLU A 269 -0.57 -10.06 -23.89
C GLU A 269 -1.29 -9.18 -24.94
N LEU A 270 -2.38 -8.50 -24.60
CA LEU A 270 -2.99 -7.51 -25.47
C LEU A 270 -2.06 -6.34 -25.80
N CYS A 271 -1.28 -5.85 -24.84
CA CYS A 271 -0.26 -4.82 -25.10
C CYS A 271 0.75 -5.31 -26.14
N LYS A 272 1.26 -6.53 -25.99
CA LYS A 272 2.20 -7.14 -26.94
C LYS A 272 1.62 -7.26 -28.35
N GLN A 273 0.39 -7.75 -28.47
CA GLN A 273 -0.32 -7.90 -29.76
C GLN A 273 -0.53 -6.55 -30.46
N ASN A 274 -0.73 -5.46 -29.70
CA ASN A 274 -0.88 -4.10 -30.23
C ASN A 274 0.43 -3.33 -30.34
N ASN A 275 1.57 -3.97 -30.06
CA ASN A 275 2.90 -3.34 -29.99
C ASN A 275 2.95 -2.14 -29.05
N TRP A 276 2.26 -2.20 -27.91
CA TRP A 276 2.39 -1.28 -26.81
C TRP A 276 3.48 -1.75 -25.86
N GLU A 277 4.39 -0.88 -25.54
CA GLU A 277 5.52 -1.19 -24.66
C GLU A 277 5.07 -1.21 -23.20
N VAL A 278 5.38 -2.28 -22.47
CA VAL A 278 5.26 -2.37 -21.01
C VAL A 278 6.66 -2.16 -20.44
N PRO A 279 6.98 -0.99 -19.86
CA PRO A 279 8.36 -0.63 -19.53
C PRO A 279 8.90 -1.30 -18.27
N ALA A 280 8.02 -1.75 -17.35
CA ALA A 280 8.44 -2.36 -16.09
C ALA A 280 9.21 -3.67 -16.32
N GLU A 281 10.42 -3.78 -15.78
CA GLU A 281 11.24 -5.00 -15.89
C GLU A 281 10.62 -6.17 -15.12
N VAL A 282 10.05 -5.87 -13.96
CA VAL A 282 9.26 -6.81 -13.14
C VAL A 282 7.88 -6.20 -12.91
N PRO A 283 6.91 -6.43 -13.82
CA PRO A 283 5.61 -5.79 -13.69
C PRO A 283 4.76 -6.40 -12.57
N SER A 284 4.23 -5.54 -11.69
CA SER A 284 3.25 -5.91 -10.66
C SER A 284 1.95 -6.46 -11.29
N ASN A 285 1.22 -7.27 -10.53
CA ASN A 285 -0.10 -7.72 -10.95
C ASN A 285 -1.17 -6.62 -10.78
N CYS A 286 -0.93 -5.66 -9.91
CA CYS A 286 -1.90 -4.60 -9.57
C CYS A 286 -2.06 -3.56 -10.68
N ILE A 287 -0.95 -3.13 -11.26
CA ILE A 287 -0.89 -2.08 -12.29
C ILE A 287 -0.04 -2.57 -13.45
N THR A 288 -0.58 -2.42 -14.66
CA THR A 288 0.23 -2.45 -15.88
C THR A 288 0.36 -1.04 -16.42
N GLY A 289 1.59 -0.51 -16.40
CA GLY A 289 1.97 0.70 -17.11
C GLY A 289 2.33 0.36 -18.56
N PHE A 290 1.91 1.17 -19.52
CA PHE A 290 2.20 0.92 -20.93
C PHE A 290 2.30 2.20 -21.75
N PHE A 291 3.12 2.18 -22.78
CA PHE A 291 3.22 3.24 -23.77
C PHE A 291 2.43 2.85 -25.04
N VAL A 292 1.60 3.79 -25.50
CA VAL A 292 1.05 3.73 -26.86
C VAL A 292 2.01 4.47 -27.82
N ARG A 293 2.10 4.01 -29.05
CA ARG A 293 3.10 4.54 -30.00
C ARG A 293 2.94 6.02 -30.32
N ARG A 294 1.70 6.52 -30.40
CA ARG A 294 1.36 7.93 -30.72
C ARG A 294 -0.12 8.20 -30.45
N ASN A 295 -0.48 9.47 -30.41
CA ASN A 295 -1.87 9.94 -30.26
C ASN A 295 -2.52 9.49 -28.92
N GLY A 296 -1.73 9.36 -27.86
CA GLY A 296 -2.25 8.96 -26.54
C GLY A 296 -3.36 9.88 -26.03
N ASP A 297 -3.26 11.18 -26.26
CA ASP A 297 -4.30 12.14 -25.87
C ASP A 297 -5.62 11.91 -26.61
N ILE A 298 -5.55 11.52 -27.89
CA ILE A 298 -6.74 11.18 -28.68
C ILE A 298 -7.36 9.90 -28.15
N LEU A 299 -6.54 8.85 -27.93
CA LEU A 299 -6.98 7.59 -27.34
C LEU A 299 -7.70 7.83 -26.00
N PHE A 300 -7.08 8.59 -25.12
CA PHE A 300 -7.65 8.88 -23.79
C PHE A 300 -9.00 9.61 -23.90
N LYS A 301 -9.11 10.62 -24.76
CA LYS A 301 -10.37 11.34 -25.00
C LYS A 301 -11.47 10.44 -25.58
N GLU A 302 -11.13 9.54 -26.52
CA GLU A 302 -12.09 8.58 -27.07
C GLU A 302 -12.57 7.55 -26.07
N LEU A 303 -11.66 7.06 -25.18
CA LEU A 303 -12.04 6.17 -24.08
C LEU A 303 -13.00 6.86 -23.11
N LEU A 304 -12.72 8.12 -22.75
CA LEU A 304 -13.61 8.89 -21.86
C LEU A 304 -15.02 9.07 -22.47
N LYS A 305 -15.13 9.32 -23.78
CA LYS A 305 -16.44 9.41 -24.48
C LYS A 305 -17.22 8.08 -24.39
N GLN A 306 -16.52 6.96 -24.31
CA GLN A 306 -17.10 5.63 -24.13
C GLN A 306 -17.28 5.23 -22.66
N GLU A 307 -17.12 6.18 -21.74
CA GLU A 307 -17.14 5.94 -20.28
C GLU A 307 -16.14 4.87 -19.81
N ILE A 308 -14.98 4.81 -20.46
CA ILE A 308 -13.86 3.92 -20.07
C ILE A 308 -12.77 4.79 -19.44
N PHE A 309 -12.42 4.48 -18.19
CA PHE A 309 -11.44 5.24 -17.42
C PHE A 309 -10.15 4.44 -17.24
N ILE A 310 -9.03 5.02 -17.68
CA ILE A 310 -7.66 4.58 -17.43
C ILE A 310 -6.85 5.71 -16.78
N MET A 311 -5.71 5.41 -16.21
CA MET A 311 -4.89 6.42 -15.53
C MET A 311 -3.83 7.00 -16.48
N PRO A 312 -3.83 8.32 -16.77
CA PRO A 312 -2.68 8.97 -17.40
C PRO A 312 -1.43 8.84 -16.53
N GLY A 313 -0.27 8.65 -17.15
CA GLY A 313 0.99 8.41 -16.45
C GLY A 313 1.87 9.63 -16.18
N GLY A 314 1.44 10.84 -16.57
CA GLY A 314 2.26 12.04 -16.43
C GLY A 314 3.35 12.22 -17.51
N THR A 315 3.63 11.17 -18.28
CA THR A 315 4.52 11.19 -19.45
C THR A 315 3.67 11.06 -20.72
N PRO A 316 3.99 11.77 -21.83
CA PRO A 316 3.23 11.62 -23.07
C PRO A 316 3.12 10.18 -23.53
N ASN A 317 1.92 9.78 -23.95
CA ASN A 317 1.58 8.42 -24.41
C ASN A 317 1.73 7.30 -23.36
N TYR A 318 2.02 7.61 -22.10
CA TYR A 318 2.09 6.63 -21.01
C TYR A 318 0.78 6.56 -20.24
N PHE A 319 0.24 5.35 -20.09
CA PHE A 319 -0.99 5.06 -19.37
C PHE A 319 -0.80 3.90 -18.41
N ARG A 320 -1.71 3.80 -17.45
CA ARG A 320 -1.76 2.69 -16.48
C ARG A 320 -3.18 2.17 -16.37
N VAL A 321 -3.30 0.85 -16.23
CA VAL A 321 -4.57 0.16 -15.90
C VAL A 321 -4.37 -0.73 -14.67
N SER A 322 -5.43 -0.87 -13.89
CA SER A 322 -5.47 -1.74 -12.71
C SER A 322 -6.45 -2.87 -12.88
#